data_32eec8298742f59e0788c7a6d88fa8c7
#
_entry.id   32eec8298742f59e0788c7a6d88fa8c7
#
_cell.length_a   1.000
_cell.length_b   1.000
_cell.length_c   1.000
_cell.angle_alpha   90.00
_cell.angle_beta   90.00
_cell.angle_gamma   90.00
#
_symmetry.space_group_name_H-M   'P 1'
#
loop_
_entity.id
_entity.type
_entity.pdbx_description
1 polymer ?
#
loop_
_entity_poly.entity_id
_entity_poly.type
_entity_poly.pdbx_seq_one_letter_code
_entity_poly.pdbx_strand_id
1 'polypeptide(L)'
;MPELVENNLFSLMKEFLAYADGMPLLGDVPDEIAAHLPQAHELVEKVADEIGAGTHGPYFEVSKNRYAHYFAAGMAVLTPGAKILDIGNAPGHVGIGFTLMGHRVQGLNLNSNWRSTYPSEAWFNRFQIVESDIEAASLPFEDESFDAILFTEVLEHIGIKHPLDIVRDMRRVLKPGGVLIFSTPNVCNVSNLYALLKGQNIFWAPEIFYGSLDRHNREYAPQEVDQLMVNAGFDRLASWGLNDYSNWRAGGAAFASEFVSTFGADNPLCRNTIAGVYKRGD
;
A
#
# COMPACT_ATOMS: atom_id res chain seq x y z
N MET A 1 -39.01 3.19 -0.84
CA MET A 1 -37.67 2.58 -0.89
C MET A 1 -36.63 3.45 -1.63
N PRO A 2 -36.92 4.08 -2.81
CA PRO A 2 -35.95 5.00 -3.42
C PRO A 2 -35.62 6.25 -2.58
N GLU A 3 -36.59 6.89 -1.94
CA GLU A 3 -36.41 8.08 -1.11
C GLU A 3 -35.52 7.88 0.13
N LEU A 4 -35.56 6.69 0.74
CA LEU A 4 -34.72 6.37 1.91
C LEU A 4 -33.24 6.18 1.53
N VAL A 5 -32.97 5.73 0.31
CA VAL A 5 -31.59 5.55 -0.20
C VAL A 5 -30.98 6.90 -0.58
N GLU A 6 -31.73 7.78 -1.23
CA GLU A 6 -31.26 9.13 -1.59
C GLU A 6 -30.96 9.99 -0.36
N ASN A 7 -31.83 10.02 0.62
CA ASN A 7 -31.61 10.80 1.84
C ASN A 7 -30.41 10.30 2.64
N ASN A 8 -30.15 9.00 2.63
CA ASN A 8 -28.99 8.41 3.30
C ASN A 8 -27.69 8.72 2.56
N LEU A 9 -27.70 8.69 1.23
CA LEU A 9 -26.54 9.02 0.40
C LEU A 9 -26.11 10.48 0.56
N PHE A 10 -27.05 11.43 0.54
CA PHE A 10 -26.77 12.85 0.77
C PHE A 10 -26.25 13.13 2.18
N SER A 11 -26.77 12.45 3.19
CA SER A 11 -26.27 12.57 4.57
C SER A 11 -24.85 12.05 4.67
N LEU A 12 -24.58 10.87 4.13
CA LEU A 12 -23.25 10.27 4.09
C LEU A 12 -22.23 11.13 3.31
N MET A 13 -22.65 11.73 2.19
CA MET A 13 -21.79 12.66 1.43
C MET A 13 -21.48 13.92 2.22
N LYS A 14 -22.44 14.49 2.95
CA LYS A 14 -22.19 15.67 3.82
C LYS A 14 -21.26 15.34 4.97
N GLU A 15 -21.45 14.20 5.62
CA GLU A 15 -20.59 13.71 6.70
C GLU A 15 -19.17 13.47 6.19
N PHE A 16 -19.03 12.87 4.99
CA PHE A 16 -17.75 12.65 4.34
C PHE A 16 -17.02 13.97 4.02
N LEU A 17 -17.71 14.94 3.45
CA LEU A 17 -17.13 16.24 3.14
C LEU A 17 -16.74 17.02 4.41
N ALA A 18 -17.59 17.01 5.44
CA ALA A 18 -17.28 17.65 6.72
C ALA A 18 -16.10 16.96 7.44
N TYR A 19 -15.99 15.65 7.32
CA TYR A 19 -14.86 14.88 7.84
C TYR A 19 -13.57 15.27 7.11
N ALA A 20 -13.62 15.37 5.79
CA ALA A 20 -12.48 15.75 4.96
C ALA A 20 -11.90 17.13 5.28
N ASP A 21 -12.76 18.10 5.62
CA ASP A 21 -12.33 19.46 5.97
C ASP A 21 -11.50 19.55 7.26
N GLY A 22 -11.63 18.56 8.15
CA GLY A 22 -10.91 18.51 9.43
C GLY A 22 -9.70 17.58 9.44
N MET A 23 -9.43 16.85 8.33
CA MET A 23 -8.36 15.86 8.30
C MET A 23 -6.99 16.50 8.10
N PRO A 24 -5.95 16.01 8.82
CA PRO A 24 -4.60 16.41 8.52
C PRO A 24 -4.22 15.93 7.12
N LEU A 25 -3.70 16.84 6.33
CA LEU A 25 -3.20 16.56 4.98
C LEU A 25 -2.07 15.54 5.04
N LEU A 26 -1.93 14.75 3.97
CA LEU A 26 -0.77 13.87 3.77
C LEU A 26 0.51 14.70 3.83
N GLY A 27 1.46 14.29 4.66
CA GLY A 27 2.71 15.00 4.89
C GLY A 27 3.89 14.44 4.12
N ASP A 28 5.06 14.98 4.42
CA ASP A 28 6.34 14.35 4.11
C ASP A 28 6.56 13.14 5.02
N VAL A 29 7.55 12.30 4.65
CA VAL A 29 7.96 11.20 5.52
C VAL A 29 8.41 11.76 6.87
N PRO A 30 7.89 11.23 8.01
CA PRO A 30 8.31 11.70 9.34
C PRO A 30 9.80 11.51 9.60
N ASP A 31 10.40 12.41 10.35
CA ASP A 31 11.84 12.41 10.64
C ASP A 31 12.32 11.09 11.24
N GLU A 32 11.54 10.45 12.09
CA GLU A 32 11.85 9.16 12.70
C GLU A 32 11.96 8.04 11.68
N ILE A 33 11.19 8.09 10.59
CA ILE A 33 11.27 7.13 9.47
C ILE A 33 12.36 7.58 8.51
N ALA A 34 12.43 8.88 8.18
CA ALA A 34 13.40 9.44 7.24
C ALA A 34 14.85 9.17 7.65
N ALA A 35 15.12 9.15 8.95
CA ALA A 35 16.45 8.82 9.50
C ALA A 35 16.96 7.42 9.10
N HIS A 36 16.05 6.49 8.78
CA HIS A 36 16.37 5.13 8.37
C HIS A 36 16.48 4.94 6.85
N LEU A 37 16.07 5.93 6.04
CA LEU A 37 16.08 5.80 4.58
C LEU A 37 17.44 5.44 3.99
N PRO A 38 18.58 6.02 4.43
CA PRO A 38 19.89 5.63 3.90
C PRO A 38 20.18 4.13 4.07
N GLN A 39 19.94 3.59 5.26
CA GLN A 39 20.11 2.16 5.54
C GLN A 39 19.09 1.30 4.79
N ALA A 40 17.88 1.80 4.62
CA ALA A 40 16.82 1.12 3.89
C ALA A 40 17.14 1.01 2.39
N HIS A 41 17.74 2.04 1.78
CA HIS A 41 18.23 1.96 0.40
C HIS A 41 19.36 0.92 0.25
N GLU A 42 20.29 0.84 1.19
CA GLU A 42 21.30 -0.23 1.20
C GLU A 42 20.66 -1.63 1.30
N LEU A 43 19.57 -1.74 2.05
CA LEU A 43 18.82 -2.99 2.15
C LEU A 43 18.12 -3.34 0.83
N VAL A 44 17.61 -2.36 0.09
CA VAL A 44 17.03 -2.60 -1.25
C VAL A 44 18.07 -3.21 -2.20
N GLU A 45 19.31 -2.74 -2.17
CA GLU A 45 20.39 -3.33 -2.98
C GLU A 45 20.72 -4.78 -2.52
N LYS A 46 20.69 -5.07 -1.22
CA LYS A 46 20.82 -6.45 -0.72
C LYS A 46 19.67 -7.35 -1.18
N VAL A 47 18.44 -6.82 -1.25
CA VAL A 47 17.30 -7.55 -1.83
C VAL A 47 17.54 -7.81 -3.31
N ALA A 48 18.09 -6.84 -4.06
CA ALA A 48 18.45 -7.03 -5.46
C ALA A 48 19.49 -8.16 -5.64
N ASP A 49 20.48 -8.25 -4.76
CA ASP A 49 21.48 -9.33 -4.77
C ASP A 49 20.84 -10.71 -4.50
N GLU A 50 19.91 -10.79 -3.54
CA GLU A 50 19.17 -12.02 -3.22
C GLU A 50 18.24 -12.49 -4.36
N ILE A 51 17.67 -11.55 -5.10
CA ILE A 51 16.83 -11.85 -6.26
C ILE A 51 17.70 -12.36 -7.41
N GLY A 52 18.93 -11.86 -7.53
CA GLY A 52 19.89 -12.19 -8.56
C GLY A 52 19.79 -11.32 -9.82
N ALA A 53 20.94 -10.98 -10.36
CA ALA A 53 21.05 -10.14 -11.55
C ALA A 53 20.27 -10.74 -12.74
N GLY A 54 19.36 -9.95 -13.29
CA GLY A 54 18.54 -10.32 -14.46
C GLY A 54 17.20 -10.99 -14.14
N THR A 55 16.89 -11.25 -12.89
CA THR A 55 15.57 -11.79 -12.47
C THR A 55 14.64 -10.70 -11.90
N HIS A 56 15.19 -9.60 -11.40
CA HIS A 56 14.38 -8.44 -11.04
C HIS A 56 13.94 -7.70 -12.31
N GLY A 57 12.67 -7.84 -12.61
CA GLY A 57 12.07 -7.18 -13.76
C GLY A 57 11.88 -5.67 -13.55
N PRO A 58 11.33 -4.97 -14.54
CA PRO A 58 11.02 -3.54 -14.47
C PRO A 58 10.24 -3.14 -13.22
N TYR A 59 9.40 -4.03 -12.69
CA TYR A 59 8.61 -3.81 -11.49
C TYR A 59 9.49 -3.58 -10.25
N PHE A 60 10.56 -4.37 -10.06
CA PHE A 60 11.48 -4.15 -8.94
C PHE A 60 12.16 -2.78 -9.05
N GLU A 61 12.67 -2.45 -10.25
CA GLU A 61 13.39 -1.19 -10.47
C GLU A 61 12.54 0.04 -10.16
N VAL A 62 11.28 0.06 -10.62
CA VAL A 62 10.37 1.18 -10.34
C VAL A 62 9.88 1.22 -8.89
N SER A 63 9.98 0.12 -8.16
CA SER A 63 9.50 0.00 -6.78
C SER A 63 10.60 0.22 -5.73
N LYS A 64 11.87 0.38 -6.12
CA LYS A 64 13.01 0.50 -5.18
C LYS A 64 12.81 1.59 -4.12
N ASN A 65 12.35 2.77 -4.52
CA ASN A 65 12.10 3.86 -3.59
C ASN A 65 10.99 3.51 -2.59
N ARG A 66 9.91 2.93 -3.08
CA ARG A 66 8.79 2.48 -2.25
C ARG A 66 9.23 1.42 -1.23
N TYR A 67 10.01 0.44 -1.66
CA TYR A 67 10.57 -0.59 -0.77
C TYR A 67 11.46 0.02 0.32
N ALA A 68 12.30 1.00 -0.01
CA ALA A 68 13.11 1.71 0.98
C ALA A 68 12.23 2.37 2.05
N HIS A 69 11.10 2.98 1.69
CA HIS A 69 10.16 3.56 2.64
C HIS A 69 9.52 2.52 3.55
N TYR A 70 9.17 1.32 3.02
CA TYR A 70 8.62 0.24 3.86
C TYR A 70 9.65 -0.29 4.84
N PHE A 71 10.89 -0.47 4.40
CA PHE A 71 11.97 -0.93 5.26
C PHE A 71 12.34 0.11 6.33
N ALA A 72 12.39 1.39 5.95
CA ALA A 72 12.62 2.49 6.89
C ALA A 72 11.51 2.55 7.96
N ALA A 73 10.24 2.40 7.55
CA ALA A 73 9.12 2.30 8.48
C ALA A 73 9.28 1.11 9.43
N GLY A 74 9.62 -0.07 8.88
CA GLY A 74 9.89 -1.26 9.71
C GLY A 74 11.03 -1.06 10.70
N MET A 75 12.14 -0.43 10.28
CA MET A 75 13.27 -0.10 11.17
C MET A 75 12.86 0.85 12.31
N ALA A 76 11.95 1.79 12.03
CA ALA A 76 11.51 2.77 13.02
C ALA A 76 10.55 2.17 14.07
N VAL A 77 9.69 1.20 13.68
CA VAL A 77 8.55 0.82 14.53
C VAL A 77 8.58 -0.64 15.02
N LEU A 78 9.36 -1.53 14.39
CA LEU A 78 9.34 -2.96 14.74
C LEU A 78 10.43 -3.32 15.74
N THR A 79 10.09 -4.18 16.67
CA THR A 79 11.08 -4.83 17.54
C THR A 79 11.80 -5.97 16.80
N PRO A 80 13.08 -6.24 17.10
CA PRO A 80 13.82 -7.33 16.47
C PRO A 80 13.10 -8.69 16.59
N GLY A 81 13.10 -9.46 15.49
CA GLY A 81 12.49 -10.79 15.48
C GLY A 81 10.96 -10.80 15.38
N ALA A 82 10.31 -9.68 15.08
CA ALA A 82 8.86 -9.57 14.91
C ALA A 82 8.31 -10.65 13.95
N LYS A 83 7.13 -11.18 14.27
CA LYS A 83 6.36 -12.06 13.38
C LYS A 83 5.44 -11.21 12.50
N ILE A 84 5.67 -11.25 11.21
CA ILE A 84 5.03 -10.39 10.22
C ILE A 84 4.15 -11.24 9.29
N LEU A 85 2.93 -10.78 9.04
CA LEU A 85 2.08 -11.26 7.95
C LEU A 85 2.21 -10.32 6.77
N ASP A 86 2.60 -10.84 5.61
CA ASP A 86 2.71 -10.09 4.36
C ASP A 86 1.55 -10.50 3.43
N ILE A 87 0.53 -9.65 3.35
CA ILE A 87 -0.68 -9.88 2.54
C ILE A 87 -0.42 -9.36 1.13
N GLY A 88 -0.58 -10.24 0.13
CA GLY A 88 -0.14 -9.97 -1.24
C GLY A 88 1.39 -10.08 -1.37
N ASN A 89 1.99 -11.06 -0.68
CA ASN A 89 3.44 -11.24 -0.58
C ASN A 89 4.18 -11.36 -1.93
N ALA A 90 3.52 -11.85 -2.99
CA ALA A 90 4.16 -11.99 -4.31
C ALA A 90 4.59 -10.62 -4.89
N PRO A 91 5.78 -10.54 -5.50
CA PRO A 91 6.76 -11.57 -5.80
C PRO A 91 7.80 -11.84 -4.69
N GLY A 92 7.53 -11.44 -3.46
CA GLY A 92 8.36 -11.71 -2.28
C GLY A 92 9.41 -10.65 -1.96
N HIS A 93 9.57 -9.60 -2.75
CA HIS A 93 10.65 -8.61 -2.60
C HIS A 93 10.61 -7.91 -1.22
N VAL A 94 9.43 -7.49 -0.77
CA VAL A 94 9.24 -6.84 0.53
C VAL A 94 9.52 -7.83 1.65
N GLY A 95 8.95 -9.04 1.56
CA GLY A 95 9.18 -10.13 2.52
C GLY A 95 10.66 -10.51 2.66
N ILE A 96 11.43 -10.52 1.55
CA ILE A 96 12.89 -10.74 1.57
C ILE A 96 13.57 -9.67 2.42
N GLY A 97 13.28 -8.38 2.18
CA GLY A 97 13.88 -7.28 2.93
C GLY A 97 13.62 -7.39 4.43
N PHE A 98 12.36 -7.63 4.84
CA PHE A 98 12.03 -7.83 6.27
C PHE A 98 12.70 -9.10 6.86
N THR A 99 12.89 -10.14 6.06
CA THR A 99 13.63 -11.33 6.49
C THR A 99 15.12 -11.04 6.70
N LEU A 100 15.73 -10.24 5.82
CA LEU A 100 17.11 -9.77 5.96
C LEU A 100 17.31 -8.86 7.18
N MET A 101 16.25 -8.13 7.59
CA MET A 101 16.22 -7.39 8.85
C MET A 101 16.13 -8.28 10.10
N GLY A 102 15.98 -9.59 9.93
CA GLY A 102 15.90 -10.57 11.03
C GLY A 102 14.46 -10.84 11.52
N HIS A 103 13.44 -10.42 10.79
CA HIS A 103 12.04 -10.70 11.11
C HIS A 103 11.60 -12.06 10.56
N ARG A 104 10.50 -12.59 11.09
CA ARG A 104 9.86 -13.82 10.62
C ARG A 104 8.65 -13.46 9.77
N VAL A 105 8.78 -13.60 8.47
CA VAL A 105 7.71 -13.25 7.51
C VAL A 105 6.93 -14.48 7.10
N GLN A 106 5.62 -14.42 7.22
CA GLN A 106 4.66 -15.36 6.67
C GLN A 106 3.87 -14.66 5.56
N GLY A 107 3.81 -15.27 4.38
CA GLY A 107 3.10 -14.68 3.24
C GLY A 107 1.67 -15.19 3.14
N LEU A 108 0.79 -14.35 2.58
CA LEU A 108 -0.56 -14.72 2.14
C LEU A 108 -0.78 -14.22 0.73
N ASN A 109 -1.19 -15.11 -0.17
CA ASN A 109 -1.55 -14.79 -1.56
C ASN A 109 -2.94 -15.32 -1.90
N LEU A 110 -3.57 -14.73 -2.92
CA LEU A 110 -4.88 -15.15 -3.41
C LEU A 110 -4.87 -16.62 -3.86
N ASN A 111 -3.81 -17.06 -4.57
CA ASN A 111 -3.66 -18.41 -5.10
C ASN A 111 -2.20 -18.72 -5.49
N SER A 112 -1.95 -19.95 -5.95
CA SER A 112 -0.62 -20.45 -6.34
C SER A 112 -0.10 -19.91 -7.69
N ASN A 113 -0.89 -19.20 -8.46
CA ASN A 113 -0.47 -18.69 -9.77
C ASN A 113 0.76 -17.77 -9.68
N TRP A 114 0.95 -17.12 -8.53
CA TRP A 114 2.06 -16.24 -8.25
C TRP A 114 3.36 -16.95 -7.87
N ARG A 115 3.35 -18.28 -7.70
CA ARG A 115 4.54 -19.04 -7.28
C ARG A 115 5.75 -18.83 -8.20
N SER A 116 5.51 -18.72 -9.52
CA SER A 116 6.57 -18.53 -10.51
C SER A 116 7.18 -17.12 -10.51
N THR A 117 6.59 -16.17 -9.79
CA THR A 117 7.11 -14.79 -9.70
C THR A 117 8.17 -14.64 -8.61
N TYR A 118 8.29 -15.60 -7.69
CA TYR A 118 9.31 -15.56 -6.64
C TYR A 118 10.71 -15.79 -7.22
N PRO A 119 11.74 -15.17 -6.65
CA PRO A 119 13.11 -15.30 -7.15
C PRO A 119 13.65 -16.73 -7.10
N SER A 120 13.19 -17.52 -6.14
CA SER A 120 13.54 -18.93 -6.01
C SER A 120 12.49 -19.70 -5.21
N GLU A 121 12.48 -21.01 -5.40
CA GLU A 121 11.67 -21.94 -4.61
C GLU A 121 12.05 -21.89 -3.11
N ALA A 122 13.31 -21.60 -2.79
CA ALA A 122 13.75 -21.45 -1.41
C ALA A 122 13.08 -20.25 -0.71
N TRP A 123 12.95 -19.12 -1.39
CA TRP A 123 12.24 -17.95 -0.85
C TRP A 123 10.75 -18.21 -0.73
N PHE A 124 10.10 -18.80 -1.74
CA PHE A 124 8.70 -19.19 -1.66
C PHE A 124 8.41 -20.05 -0.43
N ASN A 125 9.20 -21.11 -0.23
CA ASN A 125 9.03 -22.03 0.90
C ASN A 125 9.34 -21.37 2.25
N ARG A 126 10.28 -20.42 2.28
CA ARG A 126 10.64 -19.69 3.50
C ARG A 126 9.48 -18.85 4.04
N PHE A 127 8.66 -18.28 3.19
CA PHE A 127 7.51 -17.48 3.60
C PHE A 127 6.32 -18.29 4.07
N GLN A 128 6.34 -19.63 3.93
CA GLN A 128 5.21 -20.48 4.34
C GLN A 128 3.87 -19.97 3.82
N ILE A 129 3.81 -19.71 2.51
CA ILE A 129 2.67 -19.05 1.87
C ILE A 129 1.37 -19.77 2.20
N VAL A 130 0.40 -18.99 2.68
CA VAL A 130 -1.00 -19.40 2.82
C VAL A 130 -1.79 -18.86 1.64
N GLU A 131 -2.52 -19.73 0.96
CA GLU A 131 -3.42 -19.33 -0.12
C GLU A 131 -4.79 -19.04 0.47
N SER A 132 -5.27 -17.80 0.32
CA SER A 132 -6.59 -17.38 0.79
C SER A 132 -7.08 -16.15 0.06
N ASP A 133 -8.35 -16.20 -0.35
CA ASP A 133 -9.06 -15.04 -0.88
C ASP A 133 -9.65 -14.23 0.29
N ILE A 134 -9.03 -13.08 0.57
CA ILE A 134 -9.44 -12.19 1.67
C ILE A 134 -10.79 -11.51 1.42
N GLU A 135 -11.28 -11.51 0.18
CA GLU A 135 -12.61 -11.03 -0.15
C GLU A 135 -13.67 -12.10 0.09
N ALA A 136 -13.35 -13.37 -0.07
CA ALA A 136 -14.29 -14.48 0.10
C ALA A 136 -14.38 -14.98 1.54
N ALA A 137 -13.28 -14.88 2.31
CA ALA A 137 -13.19 -15.43 3.67
C ALA A 137 -12.44 -14.49 4.62
N SER A 138 -12.50 -14.79 5.91
CA SER A 138 -11.64 -14.17 6.92
C SER A 138 -10.22 -14.71 6.81
N LEU A 139 -9.24 -13.93 7.29
CA LEU A 139 -7.85 -14.34 7.37
C LEU A 139 -7.73 -15.66 8.15
N PRO A 140 -7.09 -16.70 7.59
CA PRO A 140 -7.04 -18.05 8.21
C PRO A 140 -5.96 -18.13 9.30
N PHE A 141 -5.95 -17.15 10.20
CA PHE A 141 -5.04 -17.06 11.31
C PHE A 141 -5.80 -16.78 12.61
N GLU A 142 -5.22 -17.23 13.72
CA GLU A 142 -5.74 -16.97 15.04
C GLU A 142 -5.65 -15.48 15.40
N ASP A 143 -6.50 -15.03 16.29
CA ASP A 143 -6.45 -13.69 16.86
C ASP A 143 -5.07 -13.44 17.49
N GLU A 144 -4.60 -12.19 17.37
CA GLU A 144 -3.39 -11.73 18.08
C GLU A 144 -2.13 -12.56 17.78
N SER A 145 -2.00 -13.07 16.55
CA SER A 145 -0.91 -13.96 16.16
C SER A 145 0.29 -13.27 15.51
N PHE A 146 0.17 -11.98 15.12
CA PHE A 146 1.23 -11.23 14.43
C PHE A 146 1.58 -9.94 15.16
N ASP A 147 2.88 -9.59 15.12
CA ASP A 147 3.41 -8.33 15.64
C ASP A 147 3.22 -7.19 14.63
N ALA A 148 3.23 -7.53 13.33
CA ALA A 148 2.99 -6.58 12.25
C ALA A 148 2.27 -7.24 11.06
N ILE A 149 1.62 -6.39 10.27
CA ILE A 149 1.09 -6.74 8.93
C ILE A 149 1.70 -5.78 7.92
N LEU A 150 2.10 -6.33 6.76
CA LEU A 150 2.36 -5.58 5.54
C LEU A 150 1.14 -5.72 4.65
N PHE A 151 0.54 -4.59 4.28
CA PHE A 151 -0.58 -4.52 3.36
C PHE A 151 -0.29 -3.42 2.34
N THR A 152 0.60 -3.77 1.40
CA THR A 152 1.21 -2.83 0.48
C THR A 152 0.82 -3.13 -0.95
N GLU A 153 0.21 -2.16 -1.64
CA GLU A 153 -0.25 -2.28 -3.03
C GLU A 153 -1.24 -3.45 -3.22
N VAL A 154 -2.23 -3.55 -2.33
CA VAL A 154 -3.28 -4.58 -2.38
C VAL A 154 -4.67 -3.98 -2.29
N LEU A 155 -4.86 -2.89 -1.55
CA LEU A 155 -6.18 -2.30 -1.31
C LEU A 155 -6.90 -1.92 -2.60
N GLU A 156 -6.18 -1.44 -3.60
CA GLU A 156 -6.69 -1.04 -4.92
C GLU A 156 -7.25 -2.21 -5.75
N HIS A 157 -6.84 -3.44 -5.42
CA HIS A 157 -7.30 -4.66 -6.09
C HIS A 157 -8.58 -5.23 -5.46
N ILE A 158 -8.98 -4.74 -4.30
CA ILE A 158 -10.23 -5.15 -3.63
C ILE A 158 -11.43 -4.64 -4.42
N GLY A 159 -12.34 -5.53 -4.80
CA GLY A 159 -13.45 -5.20 -5.70
C GLY A 159 -14.82 -5.70 -5.26
N ILE A 160 -14.91 -6.59 -4.29
CA ILE A 160 -16.15 -7.26 -3.90
C ILE A 160 -16.48 -6.99 -2.43
N LYS A 161 -15.58 -7.33 -1.51
CA LYS A 161 -15.80 -7.16 -0.07
C LYS A 161 -15.52 -5.72 0.35
N HIS A 162 -16.32 -5.20 1.28
CA HIS A 162 -16.07 -3.86 1.78
C HIS A 162 -14.71 -3.79 2.47
N PRO A 163 -13.81 -2.86 2.09
CA PRO A 163 -12.44 -2.78 2.62
C PRO A 163 -12.38 -2.69 4.14
N LEU A 164 -13.36 -2.05 4.77
CA LEU A 164 -13.45 -1.93 6.24
C LEU A 164 -13.49 -3.31 6.93
N ASP A 165 -14.19 -4.29 6.35
CA ASP A 165 -14.27 -5.63 6.94
C ASP A 165 -12.94 -6.38 6.82
N ILE A 166 -12.19 -6.14 5.74
CA ILE A 166 -10.86 -6.70 5.53
C ILE A 166 -9.88 -6.09 6.54
N VAL A 167 -9.90 -4.77 6.71
CA VAL A 167 -8.98 -4.07 7.63
C VAL A 167 -9.32 -4.41 9.10
N ARG A 168 -10.60 -4.60 9.44
CA ARG A 168 -11.01 -5.10 10.77
C ARG A 168 -10.51 -6.52 11.03
N ASP A 169 -10.49 -7.37 10.01
CA ASP A 169 -9.97 -8.73 10.14
C ASP A 169 -8.44 -8.73 10.29
N MET A 170 -7.73 -7.80 9.64
CA MET A 170 -6.31 -7.55 9.91
C MET A 170 -6.07 -7.10 11.36
N ARG A 171 -6.92 -6.21 11.89
CA ARG A 171 -6.85 -5.80 13.29
C ARG A 171 -7.03 -6.97 14.24
N ARG A 172 -7.92 -7.91 13.93
CA ARG A 172 -8.14 -9.12 14.73
C ARG A 172 -6.87 -9.96 14.87
N VAL A 173 -6.16 -10.21 13.77
CA VAL A 173 -4.96 -11.08 13.77
C VAL A 173 -3.70 -10.37 14.26
N LEU A 174 -3.69 -9.05 14.33
CA LEU A 174 -2.62 -8.29 14.99
C LEU A 174 -2.72 -8.40 16.49
N LYS A 175 -1.59 -8.48 17.19
CA LYS A 175 -1.52 -8.36 18.63
C LYS A 175 -1.90 -6.94 19.09
N PRO A 176 -2.36 -6.76 20.34
CA PRO A 176 -2.48 -5.43 20.94
C PRO A 176 -1.16 -4.65 20.78
N GLY A 177 -1.25 -3.41 20.30
CA GLY A 177 -0.08 -2.59 19.99
C GLY A 177 0.71 -3.01 18.73
N GLY A 178 0.27 -4.04 18.01
CA GLY A 178 0.82 -4.43 16.72
C GLY A 178 0.59 -3.38 15.66
N VAL A 179 1.40 -3.38 14.60
CA VAL A 179 1.39 -2.32 13.58
C VAL A 179 1.04 -2.85 12.20
N LEU A 180 0.37 -2.00 11.43
CA LEU A 180 0.10 -2.17 10.02
C LEU A 180 0.98 -1.20 9.23
N ILE A 181 1.87 -1.71 8.38
CA ILE A 181 2.59 -0.94 7.37
C ILE A 181 1.81 -1.05 6.08
N PHE A 182 1.41 0.09 5.55
CA PHE A 182 0.42 0.19 4.49
C PHE A 182 0.89 1.04 3.33
N SER A 183 0.48 0.68 2.12
CA SER A 183 0.50 1.59 0.97
C SER A 183 -0.57 1.24 -0.06
N THR A 184 -0.92 2.24 -0.88
CA THR A 184 -1.80 2.11 -2.04
C THR A 184 -1.57 3.27 -3.00
N PRO A 185 -1.83 3.13 -4.31
CA PRO A 185 -1.80 4.24 -5.25
C PRO A 185 -2.73 5.39 -4.83
N ASN A 186 -2.27 6.61 -5.05
CA ASN A 186 -2.98 7.83 -4.73
C ASN A 186 -3.78 8.32 -5.93
N VAL A 187 -5.11 8.31 -5.86
CA VAL A 187 -5.96 8.85 -6.93
C VAL A 187 -5.71 10.34 -7.20
N CYS A 188 -5.27 11.08 -6.18
CA CYS A 188 -4.98 12.50 -6.26
C CYS A 188 -3.59 12.84 -6.83
N ASN A 189 -2.84 11.85 -7.34
CA ASN A 189 -1.50 12.12 -7.86
C ASN A 189 -1.50 13.04 -9.07
N VAL A 190 -0.36 13.73 -9.28
CA VAL A 190 -0.20 14.73 -10.35
C VAL A 190 -0.53 14.16 -11.74
N SER A 191 -0.17 12.92 -12.01
CA SER A 191 -0.44 12.29 -13.33
C SER A 191 -1.93 12.07 -13.56
N ASN A 192 -2.67 11.68 -12.55
CA ASN A 192 -4.12 11.52 -12.60
C ASN A 192 -4.82 12.87 -12.78
N LEU A 193 -4.41 13.88 -12.02
CA LEU A 193 -4.95 15.24 -12.14
C LEU A 193 -4.75 15.79 -13.56
N TYR A 194 -3.56 15.59 -14.13
CA TYR A 194 -3.28 15.99 -15.50
C TYR A 194 -4.12 15.25 -16.53
N ALA A 195 -4.23 13.94 -16.41
CA ALA A 195 -5.06 13.12 -17.30
C ALA A 195 -6.51 13.62 -17.32
N LEU A 196 -7.09 13.89 -16.13
CA LEU A 196 -8.45 14.43 -16.00
C LEU A 196 -8.60 15.80 -16.64
N LEU A 197 -7.63 16.71 -16.49
CA LEU A 197 -7.63 18.03 -17.14
C LEU A 197 -7.55 17.94 -18.68
N LYS A 198 -7.00 16.85 -19.20
CA LYS A 198 -6.97 16.53 -20.64
C LYS A 198 -8.20 15.79 -21.12
N GLY A 199 -9.19 15.53 -20.28
CA GLY A 199 -10.37 14.74 -20.61
C GLY A 199 -10.06 13.26 -20.79
N GLN A 200 -8.96 12.78 -20.22
CA GLN A 200 -8.57 11.36 -20.23
C GLN A 200 -9.05 10.66 -18.97
N ASN A 201 -9.39 9.39 -19.08
CA ASN A 201 -9.73 8.56 -17.94
C ASN A 201 -8.45 8.16 -17.18
N ILE A 202 -8.51 8.14 -15.85
CA ILE A 202 -7.43 7.68 -14.97
C ILE A 202 -7.43 6.16 -14.80
N PHE A 203 -8.56 5.50 -15.04
CA PHE A 203 -8.65 4.05 -14.99
C PHE A 203 -8.00 3.41 -16.22
N TRP A 204 -7.60 2.17 -16.09
CA TRP A 204 -7.04 1.39 -17.18
C TRP A 204 -8.04 1.29 -18.35
N ALA A 205 -7.51 1.20 -19.57
CA ALA A 205 -8.33 0.97 -20.74
C ALA A 205 -9.18 -0.30 -20.57
N PRO A 206 -10.44 -0.33 -21.07
CA PRO A 206 -11.34 -1.45 -20.88
C PRO A 206 -10.73 -2.81 -21.21
N GLU A 207 -9.92 -2.87 -22.26
CA GLU A 207 -9.27 -4.09 -22.75
C GLU A 207 -8.28 -4.66 -21.71
N ILE A 208 -7.64 -3.78 -20.93
CA ILE A 208 -6.71 -4.19 -19.87
C ILE A 208 -7.52 -4.45 -18.58
N PHE A 209 -8.45 -3.55 -18.24
CA PHE A 209 -9.23 -3.62 -17.01
C PHE A 209 -10.02 -4.94 -16.90
N TYR A 210 -10.71 -5.34 -17.97
CA TYR A 210 -11.52 -6.57 -17.98
C TYR A 210 -10.71 -7.83 -18.29
N GLY A 211 -9.47 -7.70 -18.78
CA GLY A 211 -8.58 -8.81 -19.13
C GLY A 211 -7.52 -9.14 -18.09
N SER A 212 -7.33 -8.31 -17.05
CA SER A 212 -6.27 -8.48 -16.05
C SER A 212 -6.82 -8.77 -14.66
N LEU A 213 -6.17 -9.71 -13.95
CA LEU A 213 -6.39 -9.92 -12.51
C LEU A 213 -5.69 -8.85 -11.66
N ASP A 214 -4.69 -8.17 -12.24
CA ASP A 214 -3.88 -7.14 -11.55
C ASP A 214 -4.48 -5.74 -11.71
N ARG A 215 -5.71 -5.63 -12.18
CA ARG A 215 -6.39 -4.36 -12.35
C ARG A 215 -6.62 -3.64 -11.02
N HIS A 216 -6.46 -2.32 -11.02
CA HIS A 216 -6.95 -1.51 -9.92
C HIS A 216 -8.47 -1.37 -10.03
N ASN A 217 -9.21 -1.97 -9.12
CA ASN A 217 -10.66 -1.81 -9.03
C ASN A 217 -11.03 -0.41 -8.55
N ARG A 218 -10.24 0.14 -7.63
CA ARG A 218 -10.39 1.50 -7.12
C ARG A 218 -9.08 2.04 -6.60
N GLU A 219 -8.70 3.27 -6.96
CA GLU A 219 -7.66 4.01 -6.26
C GLU A 219 -8.29 4.92 -5.19
N TYR A 220 -7.52 5.23 -4.15
CA TYR A 220 -8.01 5.92 -2.95
C TYR A 220 -7.38 7.29 -2.80
N ALA A 221 -8.14 8.24 -2.23
CA ALA A 221 -7.61 9.50 -1.76
C ALA A 221 -7.02 9.33 -0.34
N PRO A 222 -6.07 10.20 0.08
CA PRO A 222 -5.47 10.10 1.43
C PRO A 222 -6.48 10.12 2.57
N GLN A 223 -7.52 10.93 2.47
CA GLN A 223 -8.58 11.01 3.48
C GLN A 223 -9.41 9.72 3.58
N GLU A 224 -9.68 9.08 2.43
CA GLU A 224 -10.43 7.81 2.41
C GLU A 224 -9.65 6.70 3.12
N VAL A 225 -8.33 6.65 2.89
CA VAL A 225 -7.44 5.69 3.57
C VAL A 225 -7.44 5.92 5.08
N ASP A 226 -7.25 7.16 5.50
CA ASP A 226 -7.18 7.49 6.92
C ASP A 226 -8.50 7.18 7.63
N GLN A 227 -9.63 7.55 7.02
CA GLN A 227 -10.96 7.23 7.53
C GLN A 227 -11.19 5.73 7.63
N LEU A 228 -10.76 4.97 6.61
CA LEU A 228 -10.85 3.50 6.59
C LEU A 228 -10.10 2.90 7.80
N MET A 229 -8.88 3.34 8.04
CA MET A 229 -8.04 2.83 9.13
C MET A 229 -8.59 3.19 10.51
N VAL A 230 -9.01 4.44 10.70
CA VAL A 230 -9.63 4.91 11.96
C VAL A 230 -10.95 4.16 12.23
N ASN A 231 -11.80 4.00 11.22
CA ASN A 231 -13.07 3.27 11.36
C ASN A 231 -12.85 1.77 11.63
N ALA A 232 -11.70 1.24 11.27
CA ALA A 232 -11.30 -0.13 11.61
C ALA A 232 -10.70 -0.26 13.01
N GLY A 233 -10.50 0.84 13.73
CA GLY A 233 -9.95 0.85 15.09
C GLY A 233 -8.43 0.89 15.16
N PHE A 234 -7.80 1.50 14.16
CA PHE A 234 -6.37 1.77 14.16
C PHE A 234 -6.08 3.22 14.55
N ASP A 235 -5.00 3.43 15.28
CA ASP A 235 -4.41 4.74 15.53
C ASP A 235 -3.35 5.02 14.47
N ARG A 236 -3.42 6.18 13.82
CA ARG A 236 -2.41 6.59 12.86
C ARG A 236 -1.14 7.03 13.59
N LEU A 237 -0.02 6.34 13.35
CA LEU A 237 1.30 6.78 13.80
C LEU A 237 1.94 7.74 12.79
N ALA A 238 1.86 7.40 11.50
CA ALA A 238 2.41 8.19 10.41
C ALA A 238 1.63 7.96 9.12
N SER A 239 1.54 9.01 8.27
CA SER A 239 1.05 8.89 6.89
C SER A 239 1.73 9.92 6.02
N TRP A 240 2.26 9.49 4.88
CA TRP A 240 3.01 10.35 3.97
C TRP A 240 2.79 9.98 2.51
N GLY A 241 3.02 10.95 1.62
CA GLY A 241 3.10 10.72 0.18
C GLY A 241 4.50 10.39 -0.27
N LEU A 242 4.66 9.45 -1.19
CA LEU A 242 5.93 9.16 -1.84
C LEU A 242 5.79 9.07 -3.36
N ASN A 243 6.87 9.37 -4.09
CA ASN A 243 6.96 9.16 -5.53
C ASN A 243 7.84 7.93 -5.80
N ASP A 244 7.25 6.88 -6.33
CA ASP A 244 7.93 5.65 -6.72
C ASP A 244 8.05 5.49 -8.23
N TYR A 245 7.10 6.06 -8.99
CA TYR A 245 7.16 6.05 -10.45
C TYR A 245 7.69 7.37 -10.99
N SER A 246 8.58 7.31 -11.97
CA SER A 246 8.79 8.45 -12.86
C SER A 246 7.45 8.74 -13.56
N ASN A 247 7.06 10.01 -13.66
CA ASN A 247 5.77 10.49 -14.19
C ASN A 247 5.52 10.05 -15.66
N TRP A 248 5.42 8.75 -15.90
CA TRP A 248 5.33 8.15 -17.24
C TRP A 248 4.00 8.44 -17.96
N ARG A 249 2.91 8.72 -17.20
CA ARG A 249 1.63 9.11 -17.80
C ARG A 249 1.60 10.56 -18.27
N ALA A 250 2.49 11.40 -17.81
CA ALA A 250 2.48 12.83 -18.11
C ALA A 250 3.01 13.20 -19.52
N GLY A 251 3.31 12.24 -20.39
CA GLY A 251 3.51 12.47 -21.83
C GLY A 251 4.64 13.42 -22.23
N GLY A 252 5.58 13.73 -21.36
CA GLY A 252 6.75 14.51 -21.72
C GLY A 252 7.26 15.42 -20.59
N ALA A 253 8.58 15.49 -20.49
CA ALA A 253 9.32 16.20 -19.46
C ALA A 253 9.00 17.71 -19.36
N ALA A 254 8.59 18.35 -20.45
CA ALA A 254 8.32 19.81 -20.47
C ALA A 254 7.00 20.19 -19.79
N PHE A 255 5.97 19.34 -19.91
CA PHE A 255 4.68 19.59 -19.24
C PHE A 255 4.77 19.25 -17.74
N ALA A 256 5.43 18.14 -17.42
CA ALA A 256 5.65 17.76 -16.03
C ALA A 256 6.32 18.90 -15.24
N SER A 257 7.25 19.66 -15.82
CA SER A 257 7.94 20.73 -15.11
C SER A 257 7.04 21.91 -14.73
N GLU A 258 6.12 22.33 -15.59
CA GLU A 258 5.26 23.50 -15.30
C GLU A 258 4.06 23.12 -14.40
N PHE A 259 3.42 22.01 -14.66
CA PHE A 259 2.31 21.51 -13.83
C PHE A 259 2.81 21.04 -12.47
N VAL A 260 3.95 20.37 -12.43
CA VAL A 260 4.64 19.92 -11.23
C VAL A 260 5.14 21.12 -10.41
N SER A 261 5.65 22.20 -11.04
CA SER A 261 6.02 23.42 -10.31
C SER A 261 4.80 24.18 -9.75
N THR A 262 3.63 24.06 -10.38
CA THR A 262 2.40 24.74 -9.96
C THR A 262 1.60 23.95 -8.91
N PHE A 263 1.49 22.64 -9.09
CA PHE A 263 0.72 21.74 -8.20
C PHE A 263 1.60 20.81 -7.34
N GLY A 264 2.90 20.87 -7.56
CA GLY A 264 3.93 20.37 -6.68
C GLY A 264 4.22 18.88 -6.76
N ALA A 265 5.37 18.50 -7.37
CA ALA A 265 6.08 17.30 -6.94
C ALA A 265 6.44 17.38 -5.45
N ASP A 266 6.51 18.59 -4.93
CA ASP A 266 6.78 18.90 -3.53
C ASP A 266 5.52 18.85 -2.65
N ASN A 267 4.31 18.80 -3.23
CA ASN A 267 3.10 18.64 -2.45
C ASN A 267 2.86 17.15 -2.15
N PRO A 268 2.98 16.72 -0.89
CA PRO A 268 2.78 15.31 -0.52
C PRO A 268 1.42 14.73 -0.96
N LEU A 269 0.37 15.57 -1.02
CA LEU A 269 -0.96 15.18 -1.48
C LEU A 269 -0.99 14.72 -2.94
N CYS A 270 -0.07 15.21 -3.75
CA CYS A 270 -0.02 14.94 -5.20
C CYS A 270 1.02 13.87 -5.58
N ARG A 271 1.66 13.22 -4.62
CA ARG A 271 2.60 12.13 -4.87
C ARG A 271 1.86 10.85 -5.27
N ASN A 272 2.58 9.93 -5.93
CA ASN A 272 1.99 8.74 -6.57
C ASN A 272 1.33 7.77 -5.59
N THR A 273 1.93 7.59 -4.41
CA THR A 273 1.57 6.54 -3.47
C THR A 273 1.34 7.14 -2.09
N ILE A 274 0.29 6.67 -1.44
CA ILE A 274 0.01 6.90 -0.03
C ILE A 274 0.72 5.79 0.75
N ALA A 275 1.55 6.16 1.71
CA ALA A 275 2.14 5.22 2.66
C ALA A 275 1.78 5.60 4.08
N GLY A 276 1.72 4.63 4.98
CA GLY A 276 1.39 4.87 6.36
C GLY A 276 1.78 3.75 7.31
N VAL A 277 1.86 4.11 8.57
CA VAL A 277 2.02 3.20 9.70
C VAL A 277 0.86 3.44 10.67
N TYR A 278 0.14 2.39 10.94
CA TYR A 278 -1.04 2.41 11.81
C TYR A 278 -0.86 1.39 12.93
N LYS A 279 -1.24 1.76 14.15
CA LYS A 279 -1.12 0.90 15.32
C LYS A 279 -2.49 0.37 15.70
N ARG A 280 -2.59 -0.92 16.02
CA ARG A 280 -3.79 -1.46 16.64
C ARG A 280 -4.00 -0.77 18.00
N GLY A 281 -5.08 0.00 18.09
CA GLY A 281 -5.56 0.52 19.38
C GLY A 281 -6.00 -0.62 20.31
N ASP A 282 -6.08 -0.32 21.59
CA ASP A 282 -6.48 -1.25 22.64
C ASP A 282 -7.88 -1.84 22.44
#